data_398fa0ee8b7bfdb7c2c24d8fc616ecae
#
_entry.id   398fa0ee8b7bfdb7c2c24d8fc616ecae
#
_cell.length_a   1.000
_cell.length_b   1.000
_cell.length_c   1.000
_cell.angle_alpha   90.00
_cell.angle_beta   90.00
_cell.angle_gamma   90.00
#
_symmetry.space_group_name_H-M   'P 1'
#
loop_
_entity.id
_entity.type
_entity.pdbx_description
1 polymer ?
#
loop_
_entity_poly.entity_id
_entity_poly.type
_entity_poly.pdbx_seq_one_letter_code
_entity_poly.pdbx_strand_id
1 'polypeptide(L)'
;MNRTVTRVLAVIASLLVLAMIGATTSRADDLDGGAPSQLLNVSKQVSDIQKKMNELRAHGQWARAGRLLSGADCGYGDPSSVFAPCGDLASYALAPQGDLESSDGWTLDKEATVVSGGDPFSGATHSLQFAKGAEAATPAMCVNLDNPTLRFFARDVGGNGKSNLKVDMLYEDFGGSVKHLTIAKLKAGQEWQPTVILPIYMNVLAAASPNGVTAVALQFKAEGLQKDETISITSVYVDPFCSR
;
A
#
# COMPACT_ATOMS: atom_id res chain seq x y z
N MET A 1 -18.11 -15.51 -22.76
CA MET A 1 -17.05 -15.06 -21.84
C MET A 1 -16.53 -13.71 -22.36
N ASN A 2 -16.71 -12.63 -21.60
CA ASN A 2 -16.51 -11.26 -22.10
C ASN A 2 -14.99 -10.99 -22.22
N ARG A 3 -14.54 -10.46 -23.38
CA ARG A 3 -13.11 -10.20 -23.70
C ARG A 3 -12.42 -9.36 -22.61
N THR A 4 -13.17 -8.52 -21.91
CA THR A 4 -12.67 -7.71 -20.78
C THR A 4 -12.27 -8.57 -19.57
N VAL A 5 -13.04 -9.63 -19.25
CA VAL A 5 -12.74 -10.51 -18.11
C VAL A 5 -11.48 -11.34 -18.38
N THR A 6 -11.29 -11.80 -19.64
CA THR A 6 -10.10 -12.55 -20.04
C THR A 6 -8.84 -11.68 -19.96
N ARG A 7 -8.96 -10.37 -20.30
CA ARG A 7 -7.83 -9.42 -20.18
C ARG A 7 -7.47 -9.11 -18.73
N VAL A 8 -8.46 -8.96 -17.85
CA VAL A 8 -8.22 -8.74 -16.41
C VAL A 8 -7.54 -9.95 -15.77
N LEU A 9 -7.98 -11.16 -16.11
CA LEU A 9 -7.35 -12.41 -15.63
C LEU A 9 -5.91 -12.55 -16.14
N ALA A 10 -5.62 -12.14 -17.37
CA ALA A 10 -4.28 -12.17 -17.93
C ALA A 10 -3.35 -11.15 -17.24
N VAL A 11 -3.85 -9.97 -16.90
CA VAL A 11 -3.10 -8.93 -16.18
C VAL A 11 -2.79 -9.37 -14.75
N ILE A 12 -3.75 -9.98 -14.05
CA ILE A 12 -3.55 -10.50 -12.69
C ILE A 12 -2.50 -11.63 -12.70
N ALA A 13 -2.56 -12.56 -13.66
CA ALA A 13 -1.58 -13.62 -13.82
C ALA A 13 -0.18 -13.06 -14.15
N SER A 14 -0.10 -12.02 -14.98
CA SER A 14 1.17 -11.36 -15.32
C SER A 14 1.77 -10.59 -14.15
N LEU A 15 0.96 -9.93 -13.33
CA LEU A 15 1.42 -9.22 -12.11
C LEU A 15 1.94 -10.20 -11.05
N LEU A 16 1.30 -11.37 -10.90
CA LEU A 16 1.80 -12.43 -10.01
C LEU A 16 3.14 -12.99 -10.49
N VAL A 17 3.35 -13.13 -11.79
CA VAL A 17 4.62 -13.58 -12.37
C VAL A 17 5.72 -12.52 -12.24
N LEU A 18 5.42 -11.24 -12.45
CA LEU A 18 6.38 -10.15 -12.24
C LEU A 18 6.79 -10.00 -10.76
N ALA A 19 5.87 -10.16 -9.82
CA ALA A 19 6.19 -10.16 -8.39
C ALA A 19 7.14 -11.32 -8.03
N MET A 20 7.04 -12.46 -8.70
CA MET A 20 7.97 -13.59 -8.50
C MET A 20 9.34 -13.35 -9.14
N ILE A 21 9.41 -12.66 -10.29
CA ILE A 21 10.69 -12.40 -10.97
C ILE A 21 11.47 -11.26 -10.30
N GLY A 22 10.78 -10.23 -9.76
CA GLY A 22 11.42 -9.15 -9.02
C GLY A 22 12.04 -9.58 -7.68
N ALA A 23 11.56 -10.67 -7.09
CA ALA A 23 12.08 -11.22 -5.83
C ALA A 23 13.40 -11.99 -5.98
N THR A 24 13.86 -12.29 -7.20
CA THR A 24 15.05 -13.14 -7.43
C THR A 24 16.35 -12.36 -7.61
N THR A 25 16.34 -11.03 -7.63
CA THR A 25 17.55 -10.22 -7.89
C THR A 25 18.10 -9.46 -6.68
N SER A 26 17.47 -9.51 -5.51
CA SER A 26 18.07 -8.99 -4.29
C SER A 26 18.61 -10.16 -3.43
N ARG A 27 19.90 -10.18 -3.32
CA ARG A 27 20.81 -10.94 -2.43
C ARG A 27 20.13 -11.91 -1.46
N ALA A 28 20.36 -13.21 -1.72
CA ALA A 28 19.65 -14.37 -1.19
C ALA A 28 19.94 -14.73 0.29
N ASP A 29 20.46 -13.84 1.11
CA ASP A 29 21.00 -14.24 2.43
C ASP A 29 20.12 -13.92 3.64
N ASP A 30 18.92 -13.32 3.48
CA ASP A 30 18.05 -12.96 4.63
C ASP A 30 16.55 -13.29 4.44
N LEU A 31 16.22 -14.33 3.70
CA LEU A 31 14.84 -14.81 3.58
C LEU A 31 14.58 -15.99 4.50
N ASP A 32 14.47 -15.74 5.79
CA ASP A 32 13.92 -16.70 6.73
C ASP A 32 12.40 -16.82 6.54
N GLY A 33 11.97 -17.99 6.10
CA GLY A 33 10.70 -18.71 6.25
C GLY A 33 9.34 -18.02 6.10
N GLY A 34 9.22 -16.70 6.01
CA GLY A 34 7.92 -16.01 6.06
C GLY A 34 7.23 -15.73 4.71
N ALA A 35 7.99 -15.67 3.63
CA ALA A 35 7.47 -15.25 2.33
C ALA A 35 6.44 -16.22 1.70
N PRO A 36 6.57 -17.55 1.75
CA PRO A 36 5.63 -18.47 1.12
C PRO A 36 4.24 -18.46 1.76
N SER A 37 4.16 -18.34 3.09
CA SER A 37 2.88 -18.36 3.80
C SER A 37 2.09 -17.05 3.62
N GLN A 38 2.77 -15.93 3.48
CA GLN A 38 2.13 -14.63 3.20
C GLN A 38 1.60 -14.58 1.76
N LEU A 39 2.37 -15.07 0.78
CA LEU A 39 1.92 -15.17 -0.62
C LEU A 39 0.72 -16.09 -0.78
N LEU A 40 0.70 -17.22 -0.08
CA LEU A 40 -0.44 -18.15 -0.07
C LEU A 40 -1.69 -17.50 0.55
N ASN A 41 -1.53 -16.72 1.61
CA ASN A 41 -2.63 -16.01 2.24
C ASN A 41 -3.20 -14.92 1.32
N VAL A 42 -2.34 -14.15 0.67
CA VAL A 42 -2.74 -13.14 -0.31
C VAL A 42 -3.42 -13.78 -1.53
N SER A 43 -2.88 -14.86 -2.06
CA SER A 43 -3.48 -15.61 -3.17
C SER A 43 -4.89 -16.12 -2.82
N LYS A 44 -5.07 -16.65 -1.62
CA LYS A 44 -6.39 -17.09 -1.12
C LYS A 44 -7.35 -15.91 -1.00
N GLN A 45 -6.91 -14.79 -0.42
CA GLN A 45 -7.74 -13.59 -0.27
C GLN A 45 -8.15 -13.00 -1.62
N VAL A 46 -7.24 -12.94 -2.60
CA VAL A 46 -7.56 -12.53 -3.98
C VAL A 46 -8.58 -13.48 -4.61
N SER A 47 -8.44 -14.79 -4.42
CA SER A 47 -9.40 -15.78 -4.92
C SER A 47 -10.79 -15.60 -4.28
N ASP A 48 -10.85 -15.36 -2.98
CA ASP A 48 -12.10 -15.13 -2.25
C ASP A 48 -12.78 -13.84 -2.70
N ILE A 49 -12.01 -12.78 -2.97
CA ILE A 49 -12.51 -11.53 -3.54
C ILE A 49 -13.06 -11.76 -4.96
N GLN A 50 -12.32 -12.48 -5.81
CA GLN A 50 -12.80 -12.81 -7.15
C GLN A 50 -14.09 -13.61 -7.13
N LYS A 51 -14.19 -14.59 -6.23
CA LYS A 51 -15.41 -15.36 -6.03
C LYS A 51 -16.58 -14.47 -5.61
N LYS A 52 -16.35 -13.58 -4.63
CA LYS A 52 -17.35 -12.62 -4.16
C LYS A 52 -17.76 -11.63 -5.25
N MET A 53 -16.82 -11.15 -6.06
CA MET A 53 -17.11 -10.33 -7.23
C MET A 53 -18.04 -11.03 -8.22
N ASN A 54 -17.79 -12.31 -8.51
CA ASN A 54 -18.62 -13.07 -9.43
C ASN A 54 -20.04 -13.30 -8.88
N GLU A 55 -20.16 -13.58 -7.58
CA GLU A 55 -21.45 -13.70 -6.90
C GLU A 55 -22.26 -12.39 -6.99
N LEU A 56 -21.64 -11.26 -6.73
CA LEU A 56 -22.28 -9.95 -6.79
C LEU A 56 -22.65 -9.55 -8.22
N ARG A 57 -21.84 -9.92 -9.22
CA ARG A 57 -22.21 -9.81 -10.65
C ARG A 57 -23.50 -10.53 -10.96
N ALA A 58 -23.63 -11.75 -10.46
CA ALA A 58 -24.81 -12.56 -10.69
C ALA A 58 -26.09 -11.97 -10.06
N HIS A 59 -25.94 -11.18 -9.00
CA HIS A 59 -27.07 -10.60 -8.25
C HIS A 59 -27.37 -9.13 -8.58
N GLY A 60 -26.70 -8.50 -9.56
CA GLY A 60 -26.98 -7.14 -9.99
C GLY A 60 -26.75 -6.05 -8.93
N GLN A 61 -26.00 -6.33 -7.87
CA GLN A 61 -25.82 -5.44 -6.70
C GLN A 61 -24.69 -4.39 -6.86
N TRP A 62 -24.42 -3.96 -8.08
CA TRP A 62 -23.32 -3.06 -8.42
C TRP A 62 -23.46 -1.62 -7.93
N ALA A 63 -24.63 -1.23 -7.41
CA ALA A 63 -24.99 0.18 -7.21
C ALA A 63 -24.63 0.74 -5.82
N ARG A 64 -23.94 0.01 -4.96
CA ARG A 64 -23.71 0.43 -3.56
C ARG A 64 -22.27 0.68 -3.14
N ALA A 65 -21.30 0.62 -4.04
CA ALA A 65 -19.92 1.03 -3.74
C ALA A 65 -19.85 2.56 -3.72
N GLY A 66 -19.87 3.19 -2.57
CA GLY A 66 -19.97 4.63 -2.59
C GLY A 66 -19.52 5.45 -1.39
N ARG A 67 -19.21 4.90 -0.23
CA ARG A 67 -18.94 5.75 0.94
C ARG A 67 -17.48 6.12 1.11
N LEU A 68 -16.55 5.21 0.90
CA LEU A 68 -15.13 5.55 0.90
C LEU A 68 -14.77 6.43 -0.28
N LEU A 69 -15.37 6.18 -1.45
CA LEU A 69 -15.17 6.99 -2.65
C LEU A 69 -15.63 8.45 -2.48
N SER A 70 -16.65 8.71 -1.67
CA SER A 70 -17.15 10.08 -1.44
C SER A 70 -16.16 10.94 -0.65
N GLY A 71 -15.19 10.35 0.02
CA GLY A 71 -14.15 11.03 0.78
C GLY A 71 -12.73 10.81 0.24
N ALA A 72 -12.59 10.04 -0.85
CA ALA A 72 -11.28 9.76 -1.41
C ALA A 72 -10.74 10.95 -2.21
N ASP A 73 -9.49 11.28 -1.95
CA ASP A 73 -8.75 12.25 -2.76
C ASP A 73 -8.10 11.52 -3.95
N CYS A 74 -8.40 12.02 -5.16
CA CYS A 74 -7.84 11.50 -6.41
C CYS A 74 -6.70 12.38 -6.94
N GLY A 75 -6.30 13.41 -6.20
CA GLY A 75 -5.21 14.32 -6.55
C GLY A 75 -3.85 13.74 -6.13
N TYR A 76 -3.11 13.21 -7.09
CA TYR A 76 -1.73 12.79 -6.89
C TYR A 76 -0.76 13.91 -7.27
N GLY A 77 0.40 13.93 -6.63
CA GLY A 77 1.51 14.79 -7.05
C GLY A 77 2.04 14.41 -8.45
N ASP A 78 2.87 15.27 -9.00
CA ASP A 78 3.52 14.99 -10.29
C ASP A 78 4.44 13.76 -10.17
N PRO A 79 4.43 12.84 -11.15
CA PRO A 79 5.30 11.67 -11.13
C PRO A 79 6.78 12.05 -11.15
N SER A 80 7.57 11.42 -10.30
CA SER A 80 9.02 11.62 -10.22
C SER A 80 9.75 10.31 -9.92
N SER A 81 11.01 10.22 -10.35
CA SER A 81 11.85 9.04 -10.08
C SER A 81 12.55 9.15 -8.71
N VAL A 82 11.76 9.38 -7.65
CA VAL A 82 12.26 9.64 -6.29
C VAL A 82 13.13 8.50 -5.75
N PHE A 83 12.91 7.27 -6.19
CA PHE A 83 13.67 6.09 -5.77
C PHE A 83 14.89 5.78 -6.66
N ALA A 84 15.20 6.63 -7.67
CA ALA A 84 16.36 6.44 -8.55
C ALA A 84 17.70 6.33 -7.79
N PRO A 85 17.98 7.10 -6.72
CA PRO A 85 19.18 6.91 -5.91
C PRO A 85 19.29 5.53 -5.27
N CYS A 86 18.17 4.81 -5.15
CA CYS A 86 18.10 3.45 -4.59
C CYS A 86 18.01 2.37 -5.69
N GLY A 87 18.22 2.74 -6.95
CA GLY A 87 18.24 1.82 -8.10
C GLY A 87 16.89 1.52 -8.75
N ASP A 88 15.82 2.20 -8.32
CA ASP A 88 14.49 2.09 -8.93
C ASP A 88 14.21 3.33 -9.80
N LEU A 89 14.25 3.16 -11.11
CA LEU A 89 14.07 4.22 -12.10
C LEU A 89 12.62 4.48 -12.48
N ALA A 90 11.68 3.76 -11.91
CA ALA A 90 10.25 3.98 -12.16
C ALA A 90 9.82 5.34 -11.62
N SER A 91 8.80 5.93 -12.25
CA SER A 91 8.20 7.16 -11.79
C SER A 91 7.09 6.85 -10.80
N TYR A 92 7.07 7.57 -9.69
CA TYR A 92 6.08 7.45 -8.62
C TYR A 92 5.43 8.81 -8.38
N ALA A 93 4.14 8.81 -8.13
CA ALA A 93 3.39 10.00 -7.73
C ALA A 93 3.16 10.00 -6.22
N LEU A 94 3.34 11.15 -5.59
CA LEU A 94 3.06 11.29 -4.17
C LEU A 94 1.57 11.08 -3.93
N ALA A 95 1.22 10.19 -2.99
CA ALA A 95 -0.14 9.99 -2.56
C ALA A 95 -0.70 11.25 -1.88
N PRO A 96 -2.02 11.47 -1.87
CA PRO A 96 -2.62 12.60 -1.15
C PRO A 96 -2.12 12.67 0.30
N GLN A 97 -1.54 13.81 0.70
CA GLN A 97 -0.91 14.05 2.01
C GLN A 97 0.19 13.03 2.38
N GLY A 98 0.80 12.39 1.37
CA GLY A 98 1.79 11.34 1.57
C GLY A 98 3.12 11.83 2.12
N ASP A 99 3.45 13.12 1.96
CA ASP A 99 4.65 13.79 2.50
C ASP A 99 4.55 14.14 3.99
N LEU A 100 3.32 14.08 4.56
CA LEU A 100 3.07 14.43 5.96
C LEU A 100 3.36 15.92 6.32
N GLU A 101 3.46 16.80 5.33
CA GLU A 101 3.56 18.24 5.58
C GLU A 101 2.28 18.79 6.21
N SER A 102 1.15 18.10 6.00
CA SER A 102 -0.08 18.23 6.75
C SER A 102 -0.55 16.85 7.22
N SER A 103 -1.14 16.77 8.39
CA SER A 103 -1.83 15.57 8.87
C SER A 103 -3.31 15.50 8.47
N ASP A 104 -3.76 16.41 7.60
CA ASP A 104 -5.15 16.49 7.17
C ASP A 104 -5.60 15.18 6.51
N GLY A 105 -6.71 14.65 6.98
CA GLY A 105 -7.26 13.39 6.49
C GLY A 105 -6.56 12.12 7.02
N TRP A 106 -5.38 12.22 7.63
CA TRP A 106 -4.80 11.10 8.36
C TRP A 106 -5.59 10.80 9.63
N THR A 107 -5.78 9.53 9.90
CA THR A 107 -6.29 9.06 11.20
C THR A 107 -5.10 8.62 12.03
N LEU A 108 -4.82 9.34 13.11
CA LEU A 108 -3.72 9.05 14.04
C LEU A 108 -4.30 8.60 15.36
N ASP A 109 -3.79 7.52 15.92
CA ASP A 109 -4.07 7.22 17.31
C ASP A 109 -3.08 8.00 18.22
N LYS A 110 -3.33 7.97 19.53
CA LYS A 110 -2.56 8.75 20.52
C LYS A 110 -1.06 8.45 20.57
N GLU A 111 -0.63 7.33 20.04
CA GLU A 111 0.75 6.86 20.05
C GLU A 111 1.45 7.05 18.66
N ALA A 112 0.70 7.59 17.69
CA ALA A 112 1.21 7.97 16.38
C ALA A 112 1.25 9.50 16.28
N THR A 113 2.40 10.07 15.96
CA THR A 113 2.60 11.53 15.92
C THR A 113 3.40 11.96 14.71
N VAL A 114 3.02 13.09 14.11
CA VAL A 114 3.84 13.75 13.08
C VAL A 114 4.95 14.52 13.77
N VAL A 115 6.18 14.29 13.35
CA VAL A 115 7.38 14.92 13.90
C VAL A 115 8.19 15.56 12.79
N SER A 116 8.99 16.61 13.13
CA SER A 116 9.94 17.19 12.21
C SER A 116 11.05 16.20 11.86
N GLY A 117 11.51 16.23 10.63
CA GLY A 117 12.54 15.34 10.09
C GLY A 117 11.96 14.27 9.18
N GLY A 118 12.07 14.49 7.88
CA GLY A 118 11.71 13.56 6.82
C GLY A 118 12.89 12.74 6.33
N ASP A 119 12.70 12.05 5.22
CA ASP A 119 13.76 11.33 4.54
C ASP A 119 14.64 12.30 3.72
N PRO A 120 15.92 11.95 3.46
CA PRO A 120 16.84 12.83 2.73
C PRO A 120 16.63 12.78 1.20
N PHE A 121 15.73 11.99 0.67
CA PHE A 121 15.60 11.73 -0.76
C PHE A 121 14.42 12.45 -1.40
N SER A 122 13.27 12.53 -0.71
CA SER A 122 12.03 13.10 -1.24
C SER A 122 11.88 14.61 -1.03
N GLY A 123 12.63 15.16 -0.09
CA GLY A 123 12.49 16.54 0.34
C GLY A 123 11.40 16.78 1.38
N ALA A 124 10.72 15.74 1.87
CA ALA A 124 9.78 15.85 2.96
C ALA A 124 10.46 16.36 4.23
N THR A 125 9.82 17.29 4.93
CA THR A 125 10.34 17.88 6.17
C THR A 125 9.77 17.23 7.42
N HIS A 126 8.75 16.39 7.27
CA HIS A 126 8.06 15.70 8.36
C HIS A 126 8.01 14.20 8.14
N SER A 127 7.80 13.49 9.23
CA SER A 127 7.59 12.04 9.23
C SER A 127 6.56 11.65 10.29
N LEU A 128 5.90 10.52 10.09
CA LEU A 128 4.99 9.92 11.05
C LEU A 128 5.76 8.92 11.90
N GLN A 129 5.83 9.18 13.19
CA GLN A 129 6.49 8.35 14.18
C GLN A 129 5.47 7.49 14.92
N PHE A 130 5.77 6.21 15.02
CA PHE A 130 4.98 5.20 15.73
C PHE A 130 5.72 4.77 16.98
N ALA A 131 5.12 4.96 18.13
CA ALA A 131 5.55 4.32 19.38
C ALA A 131 4.94 2.90 19.49
N LYS A 132 5.17 2.23 20.59
CA LYS A 132 4.68 0.88 20.83
C LYS A 132 3.17 0.77 20.73
N GLY A 133 2.70 -0.03 19.78
CA GLY A 133 1.27 -0.28 19.55
C GLY A 133 0.53 0.82 18.83
N ALA A 134 1.26 1.84 18.35
CA ALA A 134 0.70 2.93 17.56
C ALA A 134 0.12 2.44 16.22
N GLU A 135 -0.95 3.08 15.82
CA GLU A 135 -1.61 2.87 14.53
C GLU A 135 -1.91 4.20 13.85
N ALA A 136 -1.86 4.22 12.53
CA ALA A 136 -2.29 5.37 11.75
C ALA A 136 -2.82 4.91 10.40
N ALA A 137 -3.73 5.70 9.81
CA ALA A 137 -4.21 5.44 8.45
C ALA A 137 -4.11 6.69 7.59
N THR A 138 -3.73 6.50 6.31
CA THR A 138 -3.73 7.57 5.31
C THR A 138 -5.14 8.09 5.04
N PRO A 139 -5.27 9.29 4.47
CA PRO A 139 -6.48 9.64 3.75
C PRO A 139 -6.84 8.55 2.74
N ALA A 140 -8.12 8.38 2.46
CA ALA A 140 -8.55 7.52 1.37
C ALA A 140 -8.10 8.12 0.03
N MET A 141 -7.55 7.29 -0.84
CA MET A 141 -7.06 7.67 -2.16
C MET A 141 -7.73 6.84 -3.25
N CYS A 142 -7.89 7.41 -4.44
CA CYS A 142 -8.42 6.70 -5.59
C CYS A 142 -7.34 5.88 -6.25
N VAL A 143 -7.59 4.61 -6.52
CA VAL A 143 -6.70 3.77 -7.32
C VAL A 143 -7.46 3.12 -8.46
N ASN A 144 -6.76 2.85 -9.56
CA ASN A 144 -7.27 2.12 -10.71
C ASN A 144 -6.25 1.05 -11.13
N LEU A 145 -6.47 0.41 -12.26
CA LEU A 145 -5.57 -0.63 -12.77
C LEU A 145 -4.16 -0.10 -13.11
N ASP A 146 -4.04 1.23 -13.31
CA ASP A 146 -2.76 1.89 -13.60
C ASP A 146 -1.96 2.21 -12.31
N ASN A 147 -2.51 1.88 -11.12
CA ASN A 147 -1.83 2.03 -9.85
C ASN A 147 -1.51 0.66 -9.24
N PRO A 148 -0.51 -0.09 -9.77
CA PRO A 148 -0.27 -1.47 -9.36
C PRO A 148 0.47 -1.59 -8.03
N THR A 149 1.29 -0.60 -7.68
CA THR A 149 2.21 -0.69 -6.54
C THR A 149 2.32 0.63 -5.77
N LEU A 150 2.87 0.53 -4.57
CA LEU A 150 3.22 1.67 -3.73
C LEU A 150 4.57 1.44 -3.04
N ARG A 151 5.20 2.53 -2.62
CA ARG A 151 6.40 2.56 -1.78
C ARG A 151 6.37 3.75 -0.83
N PHE A 152 7.13 3.68 0.23
CA PHE A 152 7.38 4.79 1.15
C PHE A 152 8.77 4.65 1.76
N PHE A 153 9.25 5.69 2.42
CA PHE A 153 10.48 5.61 3.20
C PHE A 153 10.16 5.24 4.65
N ALA A 154 11.01 4.40 5.24
CA ALA A 154 10.87 3.97 6.62
C ALA A 154 12.22 3.88 7.31
N ARG A 155 12.24 4.10 8.64
CA ARG A 155 13.38 3.82 9.51
C ARG A 155 12.90 3.34 10.88
N ASP A 156 13.75 2.57 11.54
CA ASP A 156 13.57 2.09 12.92
C ASP A 156 14.58 2.83 13.82
N VAL A 157 14.08 3.63 14.76
CA VAL A 157 14.91 4.42 15.65
C VAL A 157 15.02 3.73 17.01
N GLY A 158 16.25 3.35 17.36
CA GLY A 158 16.55 2.66 18.62
C GLY A 158 16.17 1.17 18.63
N GLY A 159 15.68 0.65 17.50
CA GLY A 159 15.21 -0.72 17.39
C GLY A 159 16.34 -1.75 17.39
N ASN A 160 16.01 -2.94 17.83
CA ASN A 160 16.91 -4.11 17.91
C ASN A 160 16.70 -5.09 16.73
N GLY A 161 16.01 -4.66 15.67
CA GLY A 161 15.67 -5.46 14.50
C GLY A 161 14.54 -6.47 14.71
N LYS A 162 13.84 -6.43 15.84
CA LYS A 162 12.70 -7.32 16.15
C LYS A 162 11.35 -6.67 15.89
N SER A 163 11.31 -5.34 15.76
CA SER A 163 10.13 -4.56 15.43
C SER A 163 9.71 -4.76 13.98
N ASN A 164 8.42 -4.64 13.73
CA ASN A 164 7.85 -4.69 12.40
C ASN A 164 6.83 -3.56 12.23
N LEU A 165 6.74 -3.04 11.02
CA LEU A 165 5.64 -2.22 10.57
C LEU A 165 4.68 -3.10 9.75
N LYS A 166 3.52 -3.38 10.30
CA LYS A 166 2.43 -4.04 9.57
C LYS A 166 1.73 -3.01 8.70
N VAL A 167 1.49 -3.34 7.44
CA VAL A 167 0.76 -2.51 6.49
C VAL A 167 -0.47 -3.26 6.03
N ASP A 168 -1.63 -2.72 6.35
CA ASP A 168 -2.92 -3.20 5.88
C ASP A 168 -3.48 -2.21 4.86
N MET A 169 -4.06 -2.73 3.78
CA MET A 169 -4.85 -1.95 2.84
C MET A 169 -6.31 -2.01 3.26
N LEU A 170 -6.90 -0.84 3.52
CA LEU A 170 -8.31 -0.68 3.77
C LEU A 170 -9.03 -0.48 2.45
N TYR A 171 -10.16 -1.13 2.28
CA TYR A 171 -11.01 -1.01 1.08
C TYR A 171 -12.47 -1.23 1.45
N GLU A 172 -13.37 -0.72 0.65
CA GLU A 172 -14.79 -0.95 0.81
C GLU A 172 -15.21 -2.14 -0.05
N ASP A 173 -15.84 -3.13 0.56
CA ASP A 173 -16.42 -4.24 -0.16
C ASP A 173 -17.72 -3.79 -0.88
N PHE A 174 -18.24 -4.63 -1.78
CA PHE A 174 -19.46 -4.32 -2.51
C PHE A 174 -20.72 -4.22 -1.63
N GLY A 175 -20.65 -4.58 -0.38
CA GLY A 175 -21.69 -4.38 0.63
C GLY A 175 -21.58 -3.04 1.35
N GLY A 176 -20.59 -2.23 1.05
CA GLY A 176 -20.31 -0.96 1.71
C GLY A 176 -19.62 -1.10 3.07
N SER A 177 -19.03 -2.27 3.35
CA SER A 177 -18.27 -2.49 4.59
C SER A 177 -16.79 -2.29 4.35
N VAL A 178 -16.14 -1.53 5.23
CA VAL A 178 -14.68 -1.39 5.20
C VAL A 178 -14.03 -2.70 5.62
N LYS A 179 -13.16 -3.21 4.79
CA LYS A 179 -12.35 -4.41 5.01
C LYS A 179 -10.88 -4.03 5.00
N HIS A 180 -10.05 -4.91 5.53
CA HIS A 180 -8.61 -4.76 5.51
C HIS A 180 -7.93 -6.02 4.96
N LEU A 181 -6.87 -5.80 4.22
CA LEU A 181 -6.00 -6.84 3.67
C LEU A 181 -4.57 -6.52 4.07
N THR A 182 -3.93 -7.38 4.85
CA THR A 182 -2.50 -7.23 5.15
C THR A 182 -1.69 -7.41 3.87
N ILE A 183 -0.99 -6.36 3.43
CA ILE A 183 -0.14 -6.39 2.23
C ILE A 183 1.33 -6.58 2.57
N ALA A 184 1.77 -6.21 3.77
CA ALA A 184 3.14 -6.40 4.20
C ALA A 184 3.31 -6.42 5.73
N LYS A 185 4.41 -7.05 6.16
CA LYS A 185 5.06 -6.84 7.44
C LYS A 185 6.52 -6.54 7.16
N LEU A 186 6.93 -5.29 7.43
CA LEU A 186 8.21 -4.75 7.04
C LEU A 186 9.10 -4.59 8.27
N LYS A 187 10.37 -4.91 8.12
CA LYS A 187 11.43 -4.47 9.03
C LYS A 187 12.08 -3.23 8.45
N ALA A 188 12.15 -2.17 9.24
CA ALA A 188 12.89 -0.98 8.86
C ALA A 188 14.34 -1.08 9.36
N GLY A 189 15.27 -0.53 8.60
CA GLY A 189 16.65 -0.30 9.05
C GLY A 189 16.74 0.93 9.95
N GLN A 190 17.89 1.17 10.57
CA GLN A 190 18.12 2.36 11.40
C GLN A 190 18.17 3.67 10.59
N GLU A 191 18.61 3.59 9.34
CA GLU A 191 18.65 4.70 8.41
C GLU A 191 17.39 4.74 7.55
N TRP A 192 17.05 5.91 7.03
CA TRP A 192 15.99 6.06 6.06
C TRP A 192 16.26 5.23 4.80
N GLN A 193 15.35 4.34 4.49
CA GLN A 193 15.42 3.49 3.30
C GLN A 193 14.04 3.37 2.65
N PRO A 194 13.97 3.24 1.32
CA PRO A 194 12.72 2.91 0.65
C PRO A 194 12.29 1.49 1.03
N THR A 195 11.01 1.30 1.20
CA THR A 195 10.46 -0.06 1.37
C THR A 195 10.66 -0.88 0.11
N VAL A 196 10.46 -2.19 0.21
CA VAL A 196 10.21 -3.02 -0.97
C VAL A 196 8.96 -2.52 -1.71
N ILE A 197 8.83 -2.86 -2.98
CA ILE A 197 7.63 -2.56 -3.76
C ILE A 197 6.45 -3.32 -3.16
N LEU A 198 5.39 -2.61 -2.78
CA LEU A 198 4.19 -3.17 -2.17
C LEU A 198 3.05 -3.17 -3.18
N PRO A 199 2.35 -4.30 -3.38
CA PRO A 199 1.27 -4.37 -4.35
C PRO A 199 -0.02 -3.71 -3.83
N ILE A 200 -0.72 -3.00 -4.72
CA ILE A 200 -2.07 -2.49 -4.51
C ILE A 200 -3.08 -3.51 -5.06
N TYR A 201 -3.32 -4.59 -4.33
CA TYR A 201 -4.20 -5.68 -4.81
C TYR A 201 -5.64 -5.23 -5.07
N MET A 202 -6.11 -4.21 -4.36
CA MET A 202 -7.49 -3.76 -4.46
C MET A 202 -7.77 -2.89 -5.68
N ASN A 203 -6.74 -2.50 -6.44
CA ASN A 203 -6.91 -1.78 -7.71
C ASN A 203 -7.75 -2.58 -8.72
N VAL A 204 -7.81 -3.92 -8.60
CA VAL A 204 -8.67 -4.77 -9.44
C VAL A 204 -10.16 -4.50 -9.24
N LEU A 205 -10.57 -3.95 -8.09
CA LEU A 205 -11.94 -3.55 -7.84
C LEU A 205 -12.37 -2.39 -8.73
N ALA A 206 -11.41 -1.57 -9.18
CA ALA A 206 -11.66 -0.48 -10.11
C ALA A 206 -12.23 -0.97 -11.45
N ALA A 207 -11.80 -2.17 -11.91
CA ALA A 207 -12.35 -2.77 -13.14
C ALA A 207 -13.86 -3.08 -13.03
N ALA A 208 -14.37 -3.16 -11.82
CA ALA A 208 -15.77 -3.42 -11.52
C ALA A 208 -16.53 -2.13 -11.16
N SER A 209 -15.83 -1.04 -10.88
CA SER A 209 -16.43 0.25 -10.58
C SER A 209 -16.95 0.92 -11.86
N PRO A 210 -18.11 1.61 -11.80
CA PRO A 210 -18.65 2.36 -12.95
C PRO A 210 -17.69 3.44 -13.47
N ASN A 211 -16.87 4.00 -12.58
CA ASN A 211 -15.95 5.10 -12.90
C ASN A 211 -14.52 4.61 -13.18
N GLY A 212 -14.27 3.30 -13.17
CA GLY A 212 -12.94 2.74 -13.37
C GLY A 212 -11.94 3.01 -12.21
N VAL A 213 -12.43 3.45 -11.05
CA VAL A 213 -11.62 3.72 -9.86
C VAL A 213 -12.21 3.04 -8.63
N THR A 214 -11.38 2.76 -7.65
CA THR A 214 -11.80 2.34 -6.31
C THR A 214 -11.03 3.13 -5.26
N ALA A 215 -11.59 3.27 -4.06
CA ALA A 215 -10.93 3.93 -2.97
C ALA A 215 -10.20 2.92 -2.08
N VAL A 216 -8.99 3.26 -1.68
CA VAL A 216 -8.21 2.52 -0.70
C VAL A 216 -7.59 3.49 0.30
N ALA A 217 -7.27 3.00 1.50
CA ALA A 217 -6.39 3.69 2.43
C ALA A 217 -5.36 2.69 2.97
N LEU A 218 -4.24 3.18 3.46
CA LEU A 218 -3.22 2.35 4.10
C LEU A 218 -3.31 2.51 5.60
N GLN A 219 -3.39 1.41 6.33
CA GLN A 219 -3.26 1.40 7.78
C GLN A 219 -1.89 0.83 8.15
N PHE A 220 -1.17 1.60 8.94
CA PHE A 220 0.13 1.23 9.49
C PHE A 220 -0.03 0.88 10.95
N LYS A 221 0.64 -0.19 11.39
CA LYS A 221 0.66 -0.61 12.79
C LYS A 221 2.06 -1.04 13.18
N ALA A 222 2.59 -0.41 14.21
CA ALA A 222 3.88 -0.80 14.79
C ALA A 222 3.71 -2.01 15.72
N GLU A 223 4.42 -3.09 15.41
CA GLU A 223 4.40 -4.34 16.17
C GLU A 223 5.80 -4.65 16.74
N GLY A 224 5.86 -5.17 17.97
CA GLY A 224 7.11 -5.65 18.57
C GLY A 224 8.04 -4.58 19.14
N LEU A 225 7.69 -3.29 19.07
CA LEU A 225 8.47 -2.19 19.64
C LEU A 225 8.58 -2.30 21.16
N GLN A 226 9.75 -2.00 21.70
CA GLN A 226 9.98 -1.77 23.13
C GLN A 226 9.59 -0.33 23.50
N LYS A 227 9.70 0.01 24.78
CA LYS A 227 9.20 1.30 25.31
C LYS A 227 9.80 2.53 24.63
N ASP A 228 11.10 2.46 24.33
CA ASP A 228 11.88 3.60 23.81
C ASP A 228 12.25 3.44 22.33
N GLU A 229 11.67 2.45 21.65
CA GLU A 229 11.83 2.20 20.23
C GLU A 229 10.71 2.87 19.44
N THR A 230 11.02 3.39 18.26
CA THR A 230 10.02 3.95 17.36
C THR A 230 10.30 3.56 15.91
N ILE A 231 9.25 3.42 15.12
CA ILE A 231 9.36 3.34 13.66
C ILE A 231 8.85 4.65 13.08
N SER A 232 9.54 5.19 12.10
CA SER A 232 9.09 6.38 11.36
C SER A 232 8.87 6.04 9.91
N ILE A 233 7.83 6.62 9.31
CA ILE A 233 7.56 6.57 7.88
C ILE A 233 7.38 7.97 7.33
N THR A 234 7.65 8.14 6.03
CA THR A 234 7.33 9.37 5.30
C THR A 234 7.21 9.08 3.81
N SER A 235 6.65 10.04 3.07
CA SER A 235 6.69 10.08 1.61
C SER A 235 6.07 8.85 0.97
N VAL A 236 4.75 8.68 1.21
CA VAL A 236 3.99 7.57 0.61
C VAL A 236 3.75 7.87 -0.87
N TYR A 237 4.27 7.01 -1.73
CA TYR A 237 4.17 7.12 -3.18
C TYR A 237 3.41 5.95 -3.78
N VAL A 238 2.68 6.24 -4.84
CA VAL A 238 1.98 5.25 -5.67
C VAL A 238 2.63 5.24 -7.06
N ASP A 239 2.84 4.07 -7.62
CA ASP A 239 3.34 3.91 -9.00
C ASP A 239 2.16 4.15 -9.95
N PRO A 240 2.11 5.28 -10.68
CA PRO A 240 1.20 5.41 -11.79
C PRO A 240 1.80 4.62 -12.96
N PHE A 241 1.13 3.55 -13.38
CA PHE A 241 1.52 2.84 -14.59
C PHE A 241 1.34 3.78 -15.81
N CYS A 242 2.30 4.67 -16.00
CA CYS A 242 2.40 5.44 -17.22
C CYS A 242 2.91 4.48 -18.29
N SER A 243 2.07 4.16 -19.27
CA SER A 243 2.51 3.45 -20.47
C SER A 243 3.70 4.21 -21.08
N ARG A 244 4.86 3.59 -21.04
CA ARG A 244 6.09 4.09 -21.68
C ARG A 244 5.99 3.90 -23.18
#